data_c8e5ec5ec01939aa3cce26634a8e2318
#
_entry.id   c8e5ec5ec01939aa3cce26634a8e2318
#
_cell.length_a   1.000
_cell.length_b   1.000
_cell.length_c   1.000
_cell.angle_alpha   90.00
_cell.angle_beta   90.00
_cell.angle_gamma   90.00
#
_symmetry.space_group_name_H-M   'P 1'
#
loop_
_entity.id
_entity.type
_entity.pdbx_description
1 polymer ?
#
loop_
_entity_poly.entity_id
_entity_poly.type
_entity_poly.pdbx_seq_one_letter_code
_entity_poly.pdbx_strand_id
1 'polypeptide(L)'
;MNGQNSIGKIFWKERANQMKTLDLYLNEQLKNEEFRKEWEENQPEMDIIRAMADARISQNLTQKELAERTGINQADISKLENGTRNPSLKLLKRLADGMGMDLKLVFTPKEPQNLKLAK
;
A
#
# COMPACT_ATOMS: atom_id res chain seq x y z
N MET A 1 -25.17 0.81 22.26
CA MET A 1 -23.74 0.94 22.38
C MET A 1 -22.99 0.16 21.33
N ASN A 2 -23.06 -1.13 21.42
CA ASN A 2 -22.33 -1.96 20.48
C ASN A 2 -22.92 -1.92 19.09
N GLY A 3 -24.24 -1.71 19.01
CA GLY A 3 -24.88 -1.64 17.72
C GLY A 3 -24.40 -0.46 16.89
N GLN A 4 -24.08 0.64 17.54
CA GLN A 4 -23.59 1.81 16.85
C GLN A 4 -22.26 1.57 16.18
N ASN A 5 -21.42 0.81 16.87
CA ASN A 5 -20.08 0.57 16.40
C ASN A 5 -19.97 -0.68 15.54
N SER A 6 -21.03 -1.48 15.51
CA SER A 6 -20.92 -2.79 14.88
C SER A 6 -20.57 -2.73 13.41
N ILE A 7 -21.16 -1.80 12.67
CA ILE A 7 -20.86 -1.68 11.23
C ILE A 7 -19.42 -1.30 11.02
N GLY A 8 -18.97 -0.25 11.70
CA GLY A 8 -17.60 0.18 11.58
C GLY A 8 -16.62 -0.87 12.09
N LYS A 9 -16.96 -1.50 13.22
CA LYS A 9 -16.10 -2.53 13.79
C LYS A 9 -16.02 -3.75 12.89
N ILE A 10 -17.12 -4.14 12.30
CA ILE A 10 -17.13 -5.27 11.37
C ILE A 10 -16.24 -4.98 10.19
N PHE A 11 -16.36 -3.79 9.63
CA PHE A 11 -15.54 -3.38 8.51
C PHE A 11 -14.05 -3.44 8.84
N TRP A 12 -13.67 -2.84 9.95
CA TRP A 12 -12.27 -2.85 10.40
C TRP A 12 -11.78 -4.24 10.72
N LYS A 13 -12.64 -5.03 11.34
CA LYS A 13 -12.28 -6.39 11.73
C LYS A 13 -12.03 -7.25 10.51
N GLU A 14 -12.85 -7.10 9.49
CA GLU A 14 -12.65 -7.84 8.25
C GLU A 14 -11.34 -7.45 7.58
N ARG A 15 -11.04 -6.16 7.54
CA ARG A 15 -9.76 -5.71 6.98
C ARG A 15 -8.59 -6.22 7.80
N ALA A 16 -8.71 -6.15 9.11
CA ALA A 16 -7.66 -6.65 9.99
C ALA A 16 -7.45 -8.15 9.80
N ASN A 17 -8.54 -8.89 9.66
CA ASN A 17 -8.46 -10.33 9.43
C ASN A 17 -7.82 -10.63 8.09
N GLN A 18 -8.17 -9.87 7.06
CA GLN A 18 -7.56 -10.04 5.73
C GLN A 18 -6.07 -9.76 5.80
N MET A 19 -5.69 -8.71 6.50
CA MET A 19 -4.28 -8.37 6.67
C MET A 19 -3.54 -9.46 7.43
N LYS A 20 -4.15 -9.98 8.49
CA LYS A 20 -3.54 -11.06 9.26
C LYS A 20 -3.38 -12.32 8.40
N THR A 21 -4.37 -12.62 7.60
CA THR A 21 -4.29 -13.77 6.70
C THR A 21 -3.18 -13.59 5.70
N LEU A 22 -3.07 -12.40 5.15
CA LEU A 22 -1.99 -12.08 4.23
C LEU A 22 -0.64 -12.18 4.92
N ASP A 23 -0.54 -11.65 6.14
CA ASP A 23 0.70 -11.72 6.91
C ASP A 23 1.11 -13.16 7.17
N LEU A 24 0.17 -14.00 7.53
CA LEU A 24 0.46 -15.43 7.76
C LEU A 24 0.93 -16.09 6.47
N TYR A 25 0.26 -15.80 5.37
CA TYR A 25 0.65 -16.34 4.08
C TYR A 25 2.07 -15.89 3.72
N LEU A 26 2.34 -14.61 3.88
CA LEU A 26 3.66 -14.06 3.58
C LEU A 26 4.73 -14.66 4.47
N ASN A 27 4.43 -14.83 5.76
CA ASN A 27 5.39 -15.45 6.67
C ASN A 27 5.76 -16.86 6.24
N GLU A 28 4.77 -17.62 5.79
CA GLU A 28 5.03 -18.97 5.28
C GLU A 28 5.88 -18.92 4.02
N GLN A 29 5.54 -18.02 3.11
CA GLN A 29 6.28 -17.90 1.85
C GLN A 29 7.70 -17.39 2.08
N LEU A 30 7.89 -16.53 3.06
CA LEU A 30 9.20 -15.94 3.35
C LEU A 30 10.19 -16.95 3.91
N LYS A 31 9.72 -18.14 4.30
CA LYS A 31 10.61 -19.23 4.69
C LYS A 31 11.34 -19.82 3.49
N ASN A 32 10.79 -19.62 2.30
CA ASN A 32 11.42 -20.04 1.05
C ASN A 32 12.39 -18.95 0.62
N GLU A 33 13.66 -19.31 0.43
CA GLU A 33 14.68 -18.31 0.08
C GLU A 33 14.43 -17.64 -1.25
N GLU A 34 13.97 -18.38 -2.25
CA GLU A 34 13.71 -17.80 -3.55
C GLU A 34 12.59 -16.76 -3.47
N PHE A 35 11.51 -17.12 -2.76
CA PHE A 35 10.40 -16.20 -2.59
C PHE A 35 10.84 -14.96 -1.82
N ARG A 36 11.61 -15.16 -0.75
CA ARG A 36 12.08 -14.05 0.07
C ARG A 36 12.94 -13.10 -0.72
N LYS A 37 13.81 -13.64 -1.57
CA LYS A 37 14.67 -12.82 -2.39
C LYS A 37 13.85 -11.97 -3.35
N GLU A 38 12.88 -12.58 -4.02
CA GLU A 38 11.99 -11.84 -4.92
C GLU A 38 11.18 -10.81 -4.16
N TRP A 39 10.70 -11.18 -2.98
CA TRP A 39 9.94 -10.27 -2.13
C TRP A 39 10.76 -9.05 -1.76
N GLU A 40 12.02 -9.25 -1.35
CA GLU A 40 12.89 -8.15 -0.96
C GLU A 40 13.24 -7.27 -2.14
N GLU A 41 13.40 -7.85 -3.31
CA GLU A 41 13.68 -7.08 -4.51
C GLU A 41 12.49 -6.21 -4.93
N ASN A 42 11.28 -6.69 -4.65
CA ASN A 42 10.05 -5.96 -5.01
C ASN A 42 9.52 -5.08 -3.89
N GLN A 43 10.24 -5.03 -2.77
CA GLN A 43 9.76 -4.28 -1.60
C GLN A 43 9.47 -2.81 -1.89
N PRO A 44 10.31 -2.08 -2.64
CA PRO A 44 9.99 -0.67 -2.92
C PRO A 44 8.65 -0.50 -3.66
N GLU A 45 8.34 -1.36 -4.61
CA GLU A 45 7.07 -1.29 -5.32
C GLU A 45 5.91 -1.62 -4.40
N MET A 46 6.10 -2.61 -3.53
CA MET A 46 5.07 -2.97 -2.56
C MET A 46 4.81 -1.84 -1.58
N ASP A 47 5.86 -1.15 -1.18
CA ASP A 47 5.72 -0.01 -0.27
C ASP A 47 4.90 1.11 -0.91
N ILE A 48 5.14 1.37 -2.18
CA ILE A 48 4.38 2.40 -2.91
C ILE A 48 2.91 2.02 -2.99
N ILE A 49 2.64 0.77 -3.33
CA ILE A 49 1.27 0.27 -3.46
C ILE A 49 0.54 0.41 -2.13
N ARG A 50 1.17 -0.02 -1.05
CA ARG A 50 0.58 0.06 0.28
C ARG A 50 0.36 1.51 0.68
N ALA A 51 1.34 2.37 0.41
CA ALA A 51 1.22 3.78 0.76
C ALA A 51 0.04 4.45 0.06
N MET A 52 -0.19 4.10 -1.21
CA MET A 52 -1.33 4.66 -1.94
C MET A 52 -2.65 4.23 -1.33
N ALA A 53 -2.79 2.95 -1.04
CA ALA A 53 -4.03 2.43 -0.47
C ALA A 53 -4.25 2.98 0.94
N ASP A 54 -3.21 3.01 1.75
CA ASP A 54 -3.30 3.52 3.12
C ASP A 54 -3.68 4.99 3.13
N ALA A 55 -3.09 5.78 2.24
CA ALA A 55 -3.39 7.20 2.15
C ALA A 55 -4.86 7.42 1.79
N ARG A 56 -5.34 6.68 0.78
CA ARG A 56 -6.74 6.79 0.38
C ARG A 56 -7.67 6.44 1.54
N ILE A 57 -7.39 5.35 2.20
CA ILE A 57 -8.21 4.89 3.32
C ILE A 57 -8.18 5.88 4.48
N SER A 58 -7.01 6.47 4.75
CA SER A 58 -6.88 7.45 5.84
C SER A 58 -7.73 8.69 5.60
N GLN A 59 -8.04 8.98 4.34
CA GLN A 59 -8.88 10.10 3.98
C GLN A 59 -10.35 9.70 3.81
N ASN A 60 -10.67 8.46 4.17
CA ASN A 60 -12.04 7.92 4.06
C ASN A 60 -12.59 7.95 2.65
N LEU A 61 -11.72 7.74 1.68
CA LEU A 61 -12.13 7.76 0.26
C LEU A 61 -12.19 6.35 -0.29
N THR A 62 -13.26 6.09 -1.04
CA THR A 62 -13.32 4.87 -1.83
C THR A 62 -12.50 5.05 -3.10
N GLN A 63 -12.20 3.96 -3.78
CA GLN A 63 -11.54 4.04 -5.08
C GLN A 63 -12.36 4.85 -6.07
N LYS A 64 -13.66 4.69 -6.01
CA LYS A 64 -14.57 5.44 -6.88
C LYS A 64 -14.50 6.93 -6.62
N GLU A 65 -14.51 7.31 -5.34
CA GLU A 65 -14.42 8.71 -4.97
C GLU A 65 -13.08 9.33 -5.38
N LEU A 66 -12.02 8.58 -5.20
CA LEU A 66 -10.71 9.04 -5.62
C LEU A 66 -10.65 9.19 -7.14
N ALA A 67 -11.24 8.25 -7.87
CA ALA A 67 -11.34 8.34 -9.32
C ALA A 67 -12.06 9.61 -9.75
N GLU A 68 -13.17 9.93 -9.07
CA GLU A 68 -13.92 11.12 -9.38
C GLU A 68 -13.13 12.40 -9.12
N ARG A 69 -12.37 12.42 -8.03
CA ARG A 69 -11.56 13.59 -7.67
C ARG A 69 -10.38 13.80 -8.60
N THR A 70 -9.80 12.73 -9.06
CA THR A 70 -8.56 12.82 -9.85
C THR A 70 -8.80 12.80 -11.34
N GLY A 71 -9.97 12.32 -11.76
CA GLY A 71 -10.21 12.09 -13.17
C GLY A 71 -9.52 10.83 -13.68
N ILE A 72 -8.95 10.04 -12.80
CA ILE A 72 -8.33 8.78 -13.15
C ILE A 72 -9.41 7.69 -13.12
N ASN A 73 -9.36 6.80 -14.08
CA ASN A 73 -10.32 5.72 -14.16
C ASN A 73 -10.21 4.84 -12.91
N GLN A 74 -11.36 4.46 -12.33
CA GLN A 74 -11.38 3.62 -11.14
C GLN A 74 -10.66 2.29 -11.37
N ALA A 75 -10.81 1.71 -12.56
CA ALA A 75 -10.14 0.47 -12.88
C ALA A 75 -8.62 0.62 -12.82
N ASP A 76 -8.11 1.78 -13.22
CA ASP A 76 -6.68 2.06 -13.16
C ASP A 76 -6.22 2.20 -11.72
N ILE A 77 -7.00 2.85 -10.87
CA ILE A 77 -6.69 2.97 -9.45
C ILE A 77 -6.65 1.58 -8.83
N SER A 78 -7.61 0.74 -9.16
CA SER A 78 -7.64 -0.63 -8.67
C SER A 78 -6.38 -1.41 -9.09
N LYS A 79 -5.96 -1.25 -10.34
CA LYS A 79 -4.76 -1.91 -10.85
C LYS A 79 -3.51 -1.41 -10.14
N LEU A 80 -3.45 -0.13 -9.83
CA LEU A 80 -2.33 0.44 -9.09
C LEU A 80 -2.27 -0.15 -7.68
N GLU A 81 -3.41 -0.25 -7.02
CA GLU A 81 -3.47 -0.72 -5.64
C GLU A 81 -3.25 -2.23 -5.53
N ASN A 82 -3.49 -2.99 -6.59
CA ASN A 82 -3.23 -4.43 -6.54
C ASN A 82 -1.90 -4.81 -7.19
N GLY A 83 -1.13 -3.82 -7.63
CA GLY A 83 0.22 -4.07 -8.12
C GLY A 83 0.33 -4.51 -9.56
N THR A 84 -0.77 -4.51 -10.32
CA THR A 84 -0.70 -4.93 -11.72
C THR A 84 -0.28 -3.79 -12.66
N ARG A 85 -0.15 -2.60 -12.14
CA ARG A 85 0.31 -1.44 -12.90
C ARG A 85 1.25 -0.61 -12.05
N ASN A 86 2.36 -0.20 -12.63
CA ASN A 86 3.31 0.67 -11.95
C ASN A 86 2.92 2.12 -12.12
N PRO A 87 2.85 2.89 -11.04
CA PRO A 87 2.52 4.31 -11.15
C PRO A 87 3.72 5.11 -11.63
N SER A 88 3.44 6.13 -12.44
CA SER A 88 4.45 7.11 -12.76
C SER A 88 4.49 8.15 -11.64
N LEU A 89 5.56 8.93 -11.59
CA LEU A 89 5.65 10.02 -10.63
C LEU A 89 4.51 11.00 -10.83
N LYS A 90 4.20 11.31 -12.08
CA LYS A 90 3.11 12.22 -12.41
C LYS A 90 1.77 11.70 -11.89
N LEU A 91 1.56 10.41 -12.02
CA LEU A 91 0.32 9.78 -11.54
C LEU A 91 0.24 9.81 -10.02
N LEU A 92 1.36 9.55 -9.35
CA LEU A 92 1.41 9.62 -7.89
C LEU A 92 1.08 11.02 -7.39
N LYS A 93 1.62 12.04 -8.05
CA LYS A 93 1.33 13.42 -7.68
C LYS A 93 -0.15 13.74 -7.84
N ARG A 94 -0.73 13.24 -8.92
CA ARG A 94 -2.15 13.46 -9.18
C ARG A 94 -3.02 12.78 -8.13
N LEU A 95 -2.65 11.58 -7.73
CA LEU A 95 -3.36 10.88 -6.67
C LEU A 95 -3.25 11.63 -5.35
N ALA A 96 -2.05 12.09 -5.02
CA ALA A 96 -1.84 12.84 -3.78
C ALA A 96 -2.71 14.11 -3.77
N ASP A 97 -2.74 14.84 -4.86
CA ASP A 97 -3.58 16.02 -4.97
C ASP A 97 -5.05 15.69 -4.75
N GLY A 98 -5.52 14.60 -5.34
CA GLY A 98 -6.90 14.18 -5.18
C GLY A 98 -7.25 13.77 -3.77
N MET A 99 -6.26 13.36 -3.00
CA MET A 99 -6.44 13.00 -1.60
C MET A 99 -6.21 14.17 -0.66
N GLY A 100 -5.86 15.34 -1.19
CA GLY A 100 -5.54 16.50 -0.37
C GLY A 100 -4.23 16.31 0.40
N MET A 101 -3.30 15.58 -0.17
CA MET A 101 -2.03 15.25 0.48
C MET A 101 -0.85 15.69 -0.36
N ASP A 102 0.27 15.86 0.28
CA ASP A 102 1.53 16.12 -0.41
C ASP A 102 2.28 14.81 -0.60
N LEU A 103 2.85 14.66 -1.78
CA LEU A 103 3.68 13.50 -2.07
C LEU A 103 5.11 13.80 -1.65
N LYS A 104 5.68 12.94 -0.81
CA LYS A 104 7.09 13.05 -0.44
C LYS A 104 7.74 11.69 -0.67
N LEU A 105 8.90 11.73 -1.29
CA LEU A 105 9.68 10.53 -1.54
C LEU A 105 10.97 10.64 -0.76
N VAL A 106 11.33 9.58 -0.08
CA VAL A 106 12.51 9.58 0.78
C VAL A 106 13.41 8.41 0.40
N PHE A 107 14.68 8.72 0.19
CA PHE A 107 15.69 7.69 0.03
C PHE A 107 16.33 7.46 1.39
N THR A 108 16.28 6.22 1.85
CA THR A 108 16.88 5.87 3.13
C THR A 108 18.11 5.01 2.89
N PRO A 109 19.17 5.19 3.71
CA PRO A 109 20.33 4.33 3.60
C PRO A 109 19.95 2.87 3.86
N LYS A 110 20.73 1.98 3.28
CA LYS A 110 20.54 0.57 3.56
C LYS A 110 20.91 0.27 5.00
N GLU A 111 20.58 -0.94 5.42
CA GLU A 111 20.81 -1.36 6.77
C GLU A 111 22.25 -1.10 7.24
N PRO A 112 22.44 -0.75 8.52
CA PRO A 112 23.78 -0.47 9.05
C PRO A 112 24.80 -1.55 8.79
N GLN A 113 24.40 -2.81 8.82
CA GLN A 113 25.34 -3.89 8.55
C GLN A 113 25.87 -3.83 7.12
N ASN A 114 25.12 -3.30 6.20
CA ASN A 114 25.58 -3.10 4.84
C ASN A 114 26.67 -2.05 4.79
N LEU A 115 26.54 -1.04 5.63
CA LEU A 115 27.56 -0.01 5.73
C LEU A 115 28.85 -0.57 6.28
N LYS A 116 28.73 -1.48 7.26
CA LYS A 116 29.91 -2.14 7.81
C LYS A 116 30.60 -2.98 6.77
N LEU A 117 29.84 -3.67 5.98
CA LEU A 117 30.41 -4.52 4.94
C LEU A 117 31.11 -3.71 3.88
N ALA A 118 30.66 -2.49 3.69
CA ALA A 118 31.27 -1.61 2.71
C ALA A 118 32.68 -1.16 3.14
N LYS A 119 32.99 -1.33 4.37
CA LYS A 119 34.31 -1.00 4.86
C LYS A 119 35.29 -2.10 4.52
#